data_0c301d4abdfffc7512dcffe07be0e0cd
#
_entry.id   0c301d4abdfffc7512dcffe07be0e0cd
#
_cell.length_a   1.000
_cell.length_b   1.000
_cell.length_c   1.000
_cell.angle_alpha   90.00
_cell.angle_beta   90.00
_cell.angle_gamma   90.00
#
_symmetry.space_group_name_H-M   'P 1'
#
loop_
_entity.id
_entity.type
_entity.pdbx_description
1 polymer ?
#
loop_
_entity_poly.entity_id
_entity_poly.type
_entity_poly.pdbx_seq_one_letter_code
_entity_poly.pdbx_strand_id
1 'polypeptide(L)'
;METVSSVPVFARKNVAYAGATLCCLLWGSSYPAIKSGYELFAIATDDIPSKIVFAGYRFLFAGLLLLLFAMAQRKPIARLSLQQYGQIALLGLTQTSIQYIFFYIGLAFTTGVKGSIMNATGTFFSVLLAHLIYKNDRLSYNKSIGCVLGFAGVMLVNVNHSLLDFSFSAMGDGFVVLAAFILSASMLYGKRISQTVDPTVMTGWQLAFGGGVLVLGGYLTGGTLVVHSATAVALLGYLTLLSSIAFALWSVLLKYNRVSMIAPFNFVIPVAGTVLSAIFLGENILEMKYAIALVLVCSGIWWVNKPKA
;
A
#
# COMPACT_ATOMS: atom_id res chain seq x y z
N MET A 1 -23.20 26.25 27.32
CA MET A 1 -23.51 25.15 26.41
C MET A 1 -22.19 24.67 25.84
N GLU A 2 -21.62 23.64 26.45
CA GLU A 2 -20.42 22.99 25.91
C GLU A 2 -20.81 22.26 24.61
N THR A 3 -20.26 22.71 23.50
CA THR A 3 -20.38 22.01 22.23
C THR A 3 -19.69 20.65 22.38
N VAL A 4 -20.48 19.61 22.55
CA VAL A 4 -19.99 18.22 22.47
C VAL A 4 -19.37 18.07 21.10
N SER A 5 -18.03 18.15 21.01
CA SER A 5 -17.31 17.94 19.77
C SER A 5 -17.54 16.49 19.34
N SER A 6 -18.36 16.30 18.32
CA SER A 6 -18.66 14.96 17.80
C SER A 6 -17.34 14.30 17.35
N VAL A 7 -17.07 13.10 17.88
CA VAL A 7 -15.91 12.30 17.50
C VAL A 7 -15.87 12.19 15.96
N PRO A 8 -14.76 12.56 15.31
CA PRO A 8 -14.65 12.46 13.85
C PRO A 8 -15.05 11.07 13.36
N VAL A 9 -15.81 10.99 12.28
CA VAL A 9 -16.38 9.73 11.78
C VAL A 9 -15.29 8.67 11.58
N PHE A 10 -14.14 9.06 11.04
CA PHE A 10 -13.01 8.14 10.80
C PHE A 10 -12.20 7.77 12.06
N ALA A 11 -12.49 8.38 13.21
CA ALA A 11 -11.95 7.95 14.51
C ALA A 11 -12.80 6.86 15.18
N ARG A 12 -14.01 6.60 14.66
CA ARG A 12 -14.87 5.51 15.15
C ARG A 12 -14.30 4.17 14.72
N LYS A 13 -14.09 3.24 15.67
CA LYS A 13 -13.43 1.94 15.42
C LYS A 13 -14.04 1.17 14.24
N ASN A 14 -15.37 1.05 14.19
CA ASN A 14 -16.04 0.31 13.12
C ASN A 14 -15.79 0.92 11.73
N VAL A 15 -15.82 2.26 11.63
CA VAL A 15 -15.53 2.99 10.38
C VAL A 15 -14.06 2.81 10.00
N ALA A 16 -13.16 2.89 10.99
CA ALA A 16 -11.73 2.71 10.77
C ALA A 16 -11.41 1.28 10.28
N TYR A 17 -12.01 0.25 10.86
CA TYR A 17 -11.82 -1.14 10.45
C TYR A 17 -12.41 -1.41 9.08
N ALA A 18 -13.64 -0.97 8.83
CA ALA A 18 -14.27 -1.10 7.51
C ALA A 18 -13.45 -0.38 6.42
N GLY A 19 -12.99 0.84 6.70
CA GLY A 19 -12.15 1.61 5.78
C GLY A 19 -10.80 0.94 5.53
N ALA A 20 -10.13 0.44 6.56
CA ALA A 20 -8.86 -0.28 6.41
C ALA A 20 -9.04 -1.58 5.61
N THR A 21 -10.08 -2.35 5.88
CA THR A 21 -10.42 -3.56 5.11
C THR A 21 -10.68 -3.20 3.64
N LEU A 22 -11.46 -2.15 3.36
CA LEU A 22 -11.71 -1.70 2.00
C LEU A 22 -10.41 -1.33 1.27
N CYS A 23 -9.53 -0.55 1.89
CA CYS A 23 -8.22 -0.22 1.31
C CYS A 23 -7.42 -1.47 0.97
N CYS A 24 -7.39 -2.46 1.88
CA CYS A 24 -6.63 -3.68 1.67
C CYS A 24 -7.22 -4.58 0.58
N LEU A 25 -8.56 -4.65 0.47
CA LEU A 25 -9.24 -5.34 -0.64
C LEU A 25 -8.95 -4.66 -1.98
N LEU A 26 -9.00 -3.32 -2.03
CA LEU A 26 -8.62 -2.55 -3.21
C LEU A 26 -7.16 -2.82 -3.61
N TRP A 27 -6.22 -2.76 -2.67
CA TRP A 27 -4.82 -3.08 -2.97
C TRP A 27 -4.63 -4.56 -3.35
N GLY A 28 -5.34 -5.48 -2.71
CA GLY A 28 -5.34 -6.90 -3.11
C GLY A 28 -5.81 -7.09 -4.55
N SER A 29 -6.89 -6.42 -4.97
CA SER A 29 -7.40 -6.49 -6.35
C SER A 29 -6.44 -5.87 -7.38
N SER A 30 -5.49 -5.04 -6.95
CA SER A 30 -4.50 -4.49 -7.86
C SER A 30 -3.53 -5.53 -8.41
N TYR A 31 -3.29 -6.66 -7.72
CA TYR A 31 -2.35 -7.68 -8.18
C TYR A 31 -2.77 -8.29 -9.53
N PRO A 32 -3.97 -8.90 -9.65
CA PRO A 32 -4.42 -9.42 -10.96
C PRO A 32 -4.54 -8.30 -12.00
N ALA A 33 -5.04 -7.11 -11.61
CA ALA A 33 -5.19 -5.99 -12.53
C ALA A 33 -3.85 -5.47 -13.08
N ILE A 34 -2.78 -5.43 -12.27
CA ILE A 34 -1.44 -5.05 -12.73
C ILE A 34 -0.90 -6.10 -13.71
N LYS A 35 -1.09 -7.40 -13.41
CA LYS A 35 -0.65 -8.49 -14.29
C LYS A 35 -1.35 -8.41 -15.65
N SER A 36 -2.68 -8.29 -15.66
CA SER A 36 -3.44 -8.06 -16.91
C SER A 36 -3.04 -6.75 -17.61
N GLY A 37 -2.66 -5.73 -16.84
CA GLY A 37 -2.15 -4.47 -17.38
C GLY A 37 -0.86 -4.67 -18.18
N TYR A 38 0.09 -5.44 -17.67
CA TYR A 38 1.32 -5.73 -18.39
C TYR A 38 1.05 -6.44 -19.72
N GLU A 39 0.10 -7.38 -19.75
CA GLU A 39 -0.31 -8.07 -20.98
C GLU A 39 -0.97 -7.10 -21.96
N LEU A 40 -1.91 -6.25 -21.51
CA LEU A 40 -2.65 -5.30 -22.37
C LEU A 40 -1.78 -4.17 -22.93
N PHE A 41 -0.70 -3.79 -22.24
CA PHE A 41 0.28 -2.81 -22.70
C PHE A 41 1.52 -3.45 -23.35
N ALA A 42 1.52 -4.79 -23.56
CA ALA A 42 2.62 -5.56 -24.12
C ALA A 42 3.97 -5.32 -23.40
N ILE A 43 3.95 -5.18 -22.07
CA ILE A 43 5.15 -4.98 -21.24
C ILE A 43 5.77 -6.36 -20.94
N ALA A 44 7.00 -6.58 -21.39
CA ALA A 44 7.71 -7.83 -21.16
C ALA A 44 8.01 -8.08 -19.67
N THR A 45 8.20 -9.36 -19.31
CA THR A 45 8.39 -9.75 -17.90
C THR A 45 9.65 -9.15 -17.28
N ASP A 46 10.70 -8.95 -18.05
CA ASP A 46 12.00 -8.39 -17.67
C ASP A 46 12.11 -6.87 -17.89
N ASP A 47 11.11 -6.24 -18.56
CA ASP A 47 11.09 -4.81 -18.82
C ASP A 47 10.69 -4.00 -17.57
N ILE A 48 11.63 -3.85 -16.64
CA ILE A 48 11.44 -3.05 -15.42
C ILE A 48 11.16 -1.58 -15.73
N PRO A 49 11.88 -0.91 -16.68
CA PRO A 49 11.62 0.48 -17.00
C PRO A 49 10.18 0.76 -17.44
N SER A 50 9.61 -0.05 -18.32
CA SER A 50 8.21 0.11 -18.77
C SER A 50 7.20 -0.17 -17.66
N LYS A 51 7.48 -1.11 -16.74
CA LYS A 51 6.67 -1.32 -15.52
C LYS A 51 6.68 -0.09 -14.62
N ILE A 52 7.83 0.59 -14.49
CA ILE A 52 7.97 1.83 -13.73
C ILE A 52 7.16 2.96 -14.40
N VAL A 53 7.20 3.08 -15.73
CA VAL A 53 6.38 4.05 -16.47
C VAL A 53 4.88 3.78 -16.25
N PHE A 54 4.44 2.52 -16.36
CA PHE A 54 3.06 2.12 -16.12
C PHE A 54 2.59 2.48 -14.70
N ALA A 55 3.40 2.15 -13.68
CA ALA A 55 3.11 2.53 -12.30
C ALA A 55 3.10 4.05 -12.13
N GLY A 56 4.02 4.76 -12.78
CA GLY A 56 4.11 6.20 -12.75
C GLY A 56 2.84 6.88 -13.26
N TYR A 57 2.32 6.46 -14.42
CA TYR A 57 1.05 6.99 -14.94
C TYR A 57 -0.13 6.69 -14.03
N ARG A 58 -0.21 5.48 -13.47
CA ARG A 58 -1.22 5.11 -12.49
C ARG A 58 -1.25 6.09 -11.32
N PHE A 59 -0.09 6.38 -10.73
CA PHE A 59 0.00 7.26 -9.55
C PHE A 59 -0.13 8.74 -9.92
N LEU A 60 0.43 9.18 -11.03
CA LEU A 60 0.28 10.54 -11.53
C LEU A 60 -1.20 10.89 -11.72
N PHE A 61 -1.92 10.06 -12.46
CA PHE A 61 -3.36 10.28 -12.67
C PHE A 61 -4.17 10.13 -11.37
N ALA A 62 -3.80 9.21 -10.48
CA ALA A 62 -4.44 9.11 -9.17
C ALA A 62 -4.27 10.37 -8.34
N GLY A 63 -3.08 10.95 -8.34
CA GLY A 63 -2.81 12.21 -7.66
C GLY A 63 -3.59 13.38 -8.27
N LEU A 64 -3.60 13.50 -9.60
CA LEU A 64 -4.37 14.53 -10.31
C LEU A 64 -5.87 14.41 -10.03
N LEU A 65 -6.41 13.19 -10.05
CA LEU A 65 -7.82 12.93 -9.74
C LEU A 65 -8.17 13.37 -8.31
N LEU A 66 -7.30 13.09 -7.33
CA LEU A 66 -7.50 13.55 -5.96
C LEU A 66 -7.43 15.05 -5.83
N LEU A 67 -6.54 15.72 -6.55
CA LEU A 67 -6.47 17.19 -6.56
C LEU A 67 -7.73 17.79 -7.18
N LEU A 68 -8.22 17.23 -8.29
CA LEU A 68 -9.50 17.64 -8.89
C LEU A 68 -10.67 17.44 -7.92
N PHE A 69 -10.72 16.31 -7.22
CA PHE A 69 -11.72 16.04 -6.20
C PHE A 69 -11.62 17.02 -5.02
N ALA A 70 -10.42 17.34 -4.56
CA ALA A 70 -10.18 18.32 -3.52
C ALA A 70 -10.62 19.74 -3.95
N MET A 71 -10.37 20.10 -5.23
CA MET A 71 -10.86 21.38 -5.81
C MET A 71 -12.39 21.42 -5.83
N ALA A 72 -13.06 20.35 -6.27
CA ALA A 72 -14.51 20.26 -6.26
C ALA A 72 -15.09 20.40 -4.84
N GLN A 73 -14.35 19.95 -3.81
CA GLN A 73 -14.70 20.18 -2.40
C GLN A 73 -14.27 21.56 -1.87
N ARG A 74 -13.80 22.46 -2.72
CA ARG A 74 -13.27 23.79 -2.36
C ARG A 74 -12.14 23.77 -1.33
N LYS A 75 -11.37 22.69 -1.27
CA LYS A 75 -10.18 22.61 -0.41
C LYS A 75 -9.04 23.44 -0.99
N PRO A 76 -8.20 24.05 -0.14
CA PRO A 76 -7.12 24.95 -0.57
C PRO A 76 -5.93 24.15 -1.11
N ILE A 77 -5.99 23.64 -2.33
CA ILE A 77 -4.93 22.82 -2.93
C ILE A 77 -3.62 23.58 -3.19
N ALA A 78 -3.71 24.90 -3.47
CA ALA A 78 -2.56 25.77 -3.79
C ALA A 78 -2.11 26.65 -2.61
N ARG A 79 -2.79 26.61 -1.47
CA ARG A 79 -2.48 27.44 -0.30
C ARG A 79 -1.60 26.71 0.72
N LEU A 80 -0.60 26.00 0.23
CA LEU A 80 0.38 25.34 1.07
C LEU A 80 1.63 26.23 1.20
N SER A 81 2.29 26.19 2.35
CA SER A 81 3.58 26.83 2.50
C SER A 81 4.67 26.09 1.70
N LEU A 82 5.76 26.78 1.37
CA LEU A 82 6.89 26.15 0.68
C LEU A 82 7.43 24.93 1.46
N GLN A 83 7.44 25.03 2.79
CA GLN A 83 7.83 23.92 3.67
C GLN A 83 6.88 22.71 3.52
N GLN A 84 5.57 22.95 3.44
CA GLN A 84 4.57 21.88 3.25
C GLN A 84 4.72 21.21 1.87
N TYR A 85 4.95 22.00 0.81
CA TYR A 85 5.28 21.45 -0.51
C TYR A 85 6.53 20.58 -0.48
N GLY A 86 7.61 21.04 0.17
CA GLY A 86 8.84 20.27 0.33
C GLY A 86 8.62 18.96 1.11
N GLN A 87 7.84 19.00 2.18
CA GLN A 87 7.48 17.80 2.95
C GLN A 87 6.67 16.78 2.11
N ILE A 88 5.70 17.26 1.33
CA ILE A 88 4.87 16.40 0.48
C ILE A 88 5.70 15.87 -0.70
N ALA A 89 6.58 16.67 -1.28
CA ALA A 89 7.50 16.21 -2.33
C ALA A 89 8.44 15.11 -1.81
N LEU A 90 9.00 15.27 -0.61
CA LEU A 90 9.81 14.24 0.04
C LEU A 90 8.97 12.96 0.30
N LEU A 91 7.71 13.11 0.74
CA LEU A 91 6.80 11.99 0.93
C LEU A 91 6.53 11.29 -0.41
N GLY A 92 6.28 12.02 -1.50
CA GLY A 92 6.07 11.46 -2.83
C GLY A 92 7.31 10.73 -3.36
N LEU A 93 8.49 11.33 -3.17
CA LEU A 93 9.76 10.72 -3.54
C LEU A 93 10.01 9.42 -2.78
N THR A 94 9.80 9.39 -1.48
CA THR A 94 10.08 8.21 -0.65
C THR A 94 8.98 7.15 -0.79
N GLN A 95 7.71 7.52 -0.62
CA GLN A 95 6.58 6.57 -0.56
C GLN A 95 6.17 6.05 -1.94
N THR A 96 6.29 6.86 -2.99
CA THR A 96 5.84 6.49 -4.32
C THR A 96 7.01 6.17 -5.25
N SER A 97 8.04 7.00 -5.33
CA SER A 97 9.11 6.78 -6.31
C SER A 97 10.13 5.75 -5.81
N ILE A 98 10.88 6.06 -4.77
CA ILE A 98 12.00 5.20 -4.28
C ILE A 98 11.49 3.84 -3.83
N GLN A 99 10.39 3.81 -3.06
CA GLN A 99 9.79 2.58 -2.57
C GLN A 99 9.42 1.65 -3.74
N TYR A 100 8.75 2.16 -4.79
CA TYR A 100 8.34 1.34 -5.92
C TYR A 100 9.51 0.92 -6.80
N ILE A 101 10.55 1.74 -6.96
CA ILE A 101 11.77 1.34 -7.67
C ILE A 101 12.40 0.13 -6.98
N PHE A 102 12.64 0.20 -5.65
CA PHE A 102 13.19 -0.95 -4.90
C PHE A 102 12.26 -2.17 -4.96
N PHE A 103 10.94 -1.95 -4.87
CA PHE A 103 9.97 -3.03 -4.94
C PHE A 103 9.99 -3.75 -6.29
N TYR A 104 9.99 -3.02 -7.42
CA TYR A 104 10.02 -3.62 -8.75
C TYR A 104 11.36 -4.30 -9.06
N ILE A 105 12.46 -3.66 -8.70
CA ILE A 105 13.79 -4.30 -8.85
C ILE A 105 13.84 -5.57 -8.00
N GLY A 106 13.43 -5.49 -6.74
CA GLY A 106 13.40 -6.65 -5.85
C GLY A 106 12.57 -7.80 -6.42
N LEU A 107 11.37 -7.53 -6.94
CA LEU A 107 10.52 -8.54 -7.56
C LEU A 107 11.13 -9.19 -8.83
N ALA A 108 12.03 -8.50 -9.53
CA ALA A 108 12.72 -9.07 -10.69
C ALA A 108 13.77 -10.14 -10.29
N PHE A 109 14.29 -10.08 -9.06
CA PHE A 109 15.33 -10.97 -8.53
C PHE A 109 14.85 -11.92 -7.43
N THR A 110 13.53 -11.97 -7.16
CA THR A 110 12.91 -12.93 -6.23
C THR A 110 11.64 -13.53 -6.81
N THR A 111 11.15 -14.61 -6.20
CA THR A 111 9.87 -15.18 -6.61
C THR A 111 8.71 -14.34 -6.07
N GLY A 112 7.55 -14.36 -6.74
CA GLY A 112 6.34 -13.66 -6.29
C GLY A 112 5.94 -14.05 -4.86
N VAL A 113 6.12 -15.34 -4.51
CA VAL A 113 5.87 -15.87 -3.16
C VAL A 113 6.79 -15.24 -2.13
N LYS A 114 8.11 -15.30 -2.33
CA LYS A 114 9.07 -14.67 -1.42
C LYS A 114 8.85 -13.17 -1.32
N GLY A 115 8.64 -12.50 -2.45
CA GLY A 115 8.33 -11.07 -2.50
C GLY A 115 7.10 -10.68 -1.69
N SER A 116 6.01 -11.46 -1.75
CA SER A 116 4.79 -11.25 -0.96
C SER A 116 5.06 -11.36 0.55
N ILE A 117 5.81 -12.38 0.98
CA ILE A 117 6.19 -12.58 2.38
C ILE A 117 7.09 -11.44 2.87
N MET A 118 8.12 -11.10 2.08
CA MET A 118 9.05 -10.02 2.45
C MET A 118 8.33 -8.67 2.52
N ASN A 119 7.40 -8.37 1.61
CA ASN A 119 6.60 -7.14 1.66
C ASN A 119 5.70 -7.07 2.90
N ALA A 120 5.18 -8.20 3.40
CA ALA A 120 4.37 -8.25 4.61
C ALA A 120 5.14 -7.84 5.88
N THR A 121 6.48 -7.87 5.86
CA THR A 121 7.34 -7.36 6.94
C THR A 121 7.11 -5.86 7.21
N GLY A 122 6.58 -5.11 6.24
CA GLY A 122 6.18 -3.71 6.41
C GLY A 122 5.21 -3.49 7.57
N THR A 123 4.35 -4.47 7.89
CA THR A 123 3.48 -4.37 9.06
C THR A 123 4.29 -4.36 10.37
N PHE A 124 5.31 -5.20 10.49
CA PHE A 124 6.20 -5.17 11.66
C PHE A 124 6.95 -3.84 11.76
N PHE A 125 7.51 -3.35 10.66
CA PHE A 125 8.17 -2.04 10.63
C PHE A 125 7.22 -0.92 11.04
N SER A 126 5.97 -0.93 10.55
CA SER A 126 4.98 0.08 10.91
C SER A 126 4.67 0.07 12.41
N VAL A 127 4.49 -1.11 13.02
CA VAL A 127 4.21 -1.25 14.45
C VAL A 127 5.43 -0.88 15.29
N LEU A 128 6.63 -1.29 14.89
CA LEU A 128 7.88 -0.99 15.57
C LEU A 128 8.21 0.51 15.51
N LEU A 129 8.15 1.13 14.33
CA LEU A 129 8.37 2.55 14.15
C LEU A 129 7.33 3.38 14.91
N ALA A 130 6.07 2.95 14.94
CA ALA A 130 5.03 3.59 15.73
C ALA A 130 5.37 3.55 17.24
N HIS A 131 5.91 2.44 17.73
CA HIS A 131 6.37 2.30 19.11
C HIS A 131 7.49 3.30 19.46
N LEU A 132 8.42 3.50 18.54
CA LEU A 132 9.56 4.39 18.74
C LEU A 132 9.17 5.87 18.64
N ILE A 133 8.27 6.22 17.70
CA ILE A 133 7.93 7.60 17.36
C ILE A 133 6.76 8.14 18.22
N TYR A 134 5.75 7.33 18.50
CA TYR A 134 4.53 7.79 19.15
C TYR A 134 4.40 7.27 20.59
N LYS A 135 4.44 8.17 21.57
CA LYS A 135 4.29 7.83 23.01
C LYS A 135 2.96 7.11 23.32
N ASN A 136 1.90 7.40 22.57
CA ASN A 136 0.58 6.80 22.74
C ASN A 136 0.36 5.52 21.93
N ASP A 137 1.38 5.03 21.19
CA ASP A 137 1.29 3.84 20.34
C ASP A 137 2.37 2.79 20.66
N ARG A 138 2.64 2.60 21.95
CA ARG A 138 3.66 1.68 22.44
C ARG A 138 3.36 0.22 22.09
N LEU A 139 4.42 -0.55 21.84
CA LEU A 139 4.36 -2.00 21.65
C LEU A 139 3.76 -2.66 22.89
N SER A 140 2.98 -3.69 22.72
CA SER A 140 2.40 -4.50 23.77
C SER A 140 2.43 -5.97 23.37
N TYR A 141 2.30 -6.86 24.35
CA TYR A 141 2.23 -8.30 24.13
C TYR A 141 1.15 -8.68 23.08
N ASN A 142 -0.04 -8.07 23.19
CA ASN A 142 -1.12 -8.28 22.22
C ASN A 142 -0.74 -7.88 20.80
N LYS A 143 -0.01 -6.75 20.61
CA LYS A 143 0.45 -6.31 19.30
C LYS A 143 1.47 -7.27 18.71
N SER A 144 2.39 -7.78 19.54
CA SER A 144 3.42 -8.74 19.11
C SER A 144 2.78 -10.06 18.66
N ILE A 145 1.89 -10.63 19.49
CA ILE A 145 1.17 -11.86 19.13
C ILE A 145 0.35 -11.65 17.86
N GLY A 146 -0.42 -10.55 17.77
CA GLY A 146 -1.24 -10.29 16.61
C GLY A 146 -0.44 -10.14 15.32
N CYS A 147 0.73 -9.50 15.38
CA CYS A 147 1.64 -9.42 14.23
C CYS A 147 2.16 -10.82 13.83
N VAL A 148 2.55 -11.66 14.80
CA VAL A 148 3.03 -13.02 14.52
C VAL A 148 1.92 -13.86 13.87
N LEU A 149 0.69 -13.81 14.39
CA LEU A 149 -0.45 -14.54 13.83
C LEU A 149 -0.77 -14.06 12.40
N GLY A 150 -0.82 -12.74 12.18
CA GLY A 150 -1.09 -12.19 10.85
C GLY A 150 -0.02 -12.58 9.83
N PHE A 151 1.26 -12.54 10.24
CA PHE A 151 2.36 -12.96 9.40
C PHE A 151 2.35 -14.47 9.11
N ALA A 152 2.02 -15.30 10.11
CA ALA A 152 1.83 -16.74 9.91
C ALA A 152 0.73 -17.04 8.87
N GLY A 153 -0.35 -16.26 8.85
CA GLY A 153 -1.37 -16.35 7.81
C GLY A 153 -0.82 -16.03 6.41
N VAL A 154 -0.02 -14.96 6.30
CA VAL A 154 0.64 -14.62 5.02
C VAL A 154 1.62 -15.71 4.57
N MET A 155 2.41 -16.26 5.50
CA MET A 155 3.29 -17.39 5.22
C MET A 155 2.50 -18.58 4.66
N LEU A 156 1.40 -18.94 5.31
CA LEU A 156 0.58 -20.11 4.93
C LEU A 156 -0.03 -19.98 3.52
N VAL A 157 -0.53 -18.80 3.14
CA VAL A 157 -1.05 -18.55 1.77
C VAL A 157 0.04 -18.79 0.73
N ASN A 158 1.26 -18.44 1.06
CA ASN A 158 2.39 -18.48 0.13
C ASN A 158 3.21 -19.79 0.23
N VAL A 159 2.77 -20.77 1.06
CA VAL A 159 3.43 -22.08 1.15
C VAL A 159 3.31 -22.81 -0.19
N ASN A 160 4.46 -23.05 -0.82
CA ASN A 160 4.63 -23.90 -1.99
C ASN A 160 6.03 -24.53 -1.96
N HIS A 161 6.33 -25.39 -2.94
CA HIS A 161 7.63 -26.05 -3.01
C HIS A 161 8.83 -25.09 -3.09
N SER A 162 8.64 -23.87 -3.59
CA SER A 162 9.72 -22.86 -3.68
C SER A 162 10.10 -22.23 -2.34
N LEU A 163 9.30 -22.39 -1.28
CA LEU A 163 9.66 -21.94 0.08
C LEU A 163 10.73 -22.82 0.74
N LEU A 164 10.94 -24.03 0.25
CA LEU A 164 11.99 -24.93 0.75
C LEU A 164 13.37 -24.52 0.24
N ASP A 165 13.44 -23.62 -0.75
CA ASP A 165 14.67 -23.01 -1.20
C ASP A 165 14.99 -21.78 -0.32
N PHE A 166 15.87 -21.97 0.65
CA PHE A 166 16.31 -20.94 1.61
C PHE A 166 17.36 -19.98 1.05
N SER A 167 17.64 -19.98 -0.26
CA SER A 167 18.55 -19.02 -0.86
C SER A 167 18.03 -17.59 -0.65
N PHE A 168 18.82 -16.72 -0.02
CA PHE A 168 18.53 -15.31 0.17
C PHE A 168 19.18 -14.48 -0.92
N SER A 169 18.40 -13.73 -1.67
CA SER A 169 18.88 -12.77 -2.66
C SER A 169 18.90 -11.36 -2.07
N ALA A 170 20.08 -10.76 -1.95
CA ALA A 170 20.17 -9.38 -1.45
C ALA A 170 19.46 -8.38 -2.35
N MET A 171 19.58 -8.52 -3.69
CA MET A 171 18.89 -7.66 -4.66
C MET A 171 17.41 -8.04 -4.83
N GLY A 172 17.02 -9.27 -4.55
CA GLY A 172 15.62 -9.71 -4.55
C GLY A 172 14.95 -9.43 -3.21
N ASP A 173 15.16 -10.35 -2.29
CA ASP A 173 14.50 -10.35 -0.97
C ASP A 173 14.85 -9.10 -0.15
N GLY A 174 16.14 -8.70 -0.15
CA GLY A 174 16.63 -7.54 0.57
C GLY A 174 16.01 -6.23 0.07
N PHE A 175 15.85 -6.04 -1.24
CA PHE A 175 15.25 -4.84 -1.82
C PHE A 175 13.74 -4.76 -1.53
N VAL A 176 13.03 -5.89 -1.52
CA VAL A 176 11.61 -5.91 -1.12
C VAL A 176 11.45 -5.55 0.35
N VAL A 177 12.31 -6.06 1.24
CA VAL A 177 12.30 -5.69 2.66
C VAL A 177 12.62 -4.20 2.85
N LEU A 178 13.61 -3.67 2.10
CA LEU A 178 13.94 -2.25 2.12
C LEU A 178 12.77 -1.39 1.62
N ALA A 179 12.10 -1.80 0.55
CA ALA A 179 10.88 -1.14 0.06
C ALA A 179 9.78 -1.12 1.12
N ALA A 180 9.56 -2.25 1.82
CA ALA A 180 8.60 -2.36 2.90
C ALA A 180 8.94 -1.45 4.09
N PHE A 181 10.22 -1.32 4.44
CA PHE A 181 10.69 -0.38 5.45
C PHE A 181 10.46 1.07 5.04
N ILE A 182 10.87 1.45 3.82
CA ILE A 182 10.68 2.81 3.28
C ILE A 182 9.18 3.17 3.27
N LEU A 183 8.32 2.27 2.82
CA LEU A 183 6.87 2.47 2.83
C LEU A 183 6.35 2.74 4.24
N SER A 184 6.77 1.91 5.21
CA SER A 184 6.34 2.03 6.60
C SER A 184 6.79 3.36 7.22
N ALA A 185 8.04 3.74 7.03
CA ALA A 185 8.58 5.01 7.51
C ALA A 185 7.86 6.21 6.86
N SER A 186 7.64 6.14 5.55
CA SER A 186 6.93 7.17 4.80
C SER A 186 5.46 7.31 5.23
N MET A 187 4.77 6.21 5.55
CA MET A 187 3.40 6.27 6.10
C MET A 187 3.33 7.00 7.44
N LEU A 188 4.31 6.79 8.33
CA LEU A 188 4.38 7.52 9.59
C LEU A 188 4.70 9.00 9.37
N TYR A 189 5.57 9.31 8.42
CA TYR A 189 5.86 10.68 8.02
C TYR A 189 4.62 11.36 7.41
N GLY A 190 3.90 10.68 6.53
CA GLY A 190 2.62 11.14 5.97
C GLY A 190 1.58 11.39 7.07
N LYS A 191 1.49 10.51 8.07
CA LYS A 191 0.64 10.74 9.24
C LYS A 191 0.99 12.05 9.95
N ARG A 192 2.27 12.38 10.11
CA ARG A 192 2.70 13.65 10.73
C ARG A 192 2.27 14.86 9.89
N ILE A 193 2.46 14.82 8.57
CA ILE A 193 2.07 15.90 7.66
C ILE A 193 0.53 16.08 7.68
N SER A 194 -0.22 14.99 7.72
CA SER A 194 -1.68 15.02 7.72
C SER A 194 -2.31 15.72 8.94
N GLN A 195 -1.54 16.01 9.97
CA GLN A 195 -2.02 16.79 11.12
C GLN A 195 -2.19 18.28 10.76
N THR A 196 -1.40 18.79 9.81
CA THR A 196 -1.38 20.20 9.41
C THR A 196 -1.90 20.44 8.00
N VAL A 197 -1.93 19.40 7.16
CA VAL A 197 -2.43 19.44 5.78
C VAL A 197 -3.64 18.51 5.64
N ASP A 198 -4.61 18.89 4.81
CA ASP A 198 -5.71 17.97 4.49
C ASP A 198 -5.18 16.68 3.84
N PRO A 199 -5.56 15.49 4.34
CA PRO A 199 -5.02 14.23 3.85
C PRO A 199 -5.26 13.98 2.35
N THR A 200 -6.39 14.44 1.82
CA THR A 200 -6.71 14.29 0.38
C THR A 200 -5.79 15.15 -0.47
N VAL A 201 -5.57 16.41 -0.06
CA VAL A 201 -4.64 17.34 -0.74
C VAL A 201 -3.21 16.82 -0.66
N MET A 202 -2.79 16.41 0.54
CA MET A 202 -1.46 15.81 0.75
C MET A 202 -1.24 14.60 -0.16
N THR A 203 -2.18 13.66 -0.16
CA THR A 203 -2.07 12.42 -0.96
C THR A 203 -2.13 12.73 -2.46
N GLY A 204 -2.95 13.70 -2.87
CA GLY A 204 -3.03 14.14 -4.26
C GLY A 204 -1.68 14.65 -4.78
N TRP A 205 -1.07 15.60 -4.08
CA TRP A 205 0.25 16.12 -4.45
C TRP A 205 1.35 15.07 -4.35
N GLN A 206 1.34 14.26 -3.29
CA GLN A 206 2.32 13.18 -3.10
C GLN A 206 2.31 12.16 -4.23
N LEU A 207 1.12 11.68 -4.64
CA LEU A 207 0.99 10.72 -5.74
C LEU A 207 1.31 11.38 -7.09
N ALA A 208 0.85 12.61 -7.34
CA ALA A 208 1.13 13.32 -8.59
C ALA A 208 2.64 13.55 -8.76
N PHE A 209 3.32 14.05 -7.73
CA PHE A 209 4.76 14.29 -7.76
C PHE A 209 5.54 12.97 -7.89
N GLY A 210 5.28 11.99 -7.00
CA GLY A 210 5.98 10.71 -7.02
C GLY A 210 5.72 9.91 -8.28
N GLY A 211 4.47 9.93 -8.79
CA GLY A 211 4.12 9.33 -10.08
C GLY A 211 4.82 10.01 -11.25
N GLY A 212 4.90 11.34 -11.25
CA GLY A 212 5.65 12.10 -12.24
C GLY A 212 7.15 11.75 -12.27
N VAL A 213 7.76 11.60 -11.10
CA VAL A 213 9.17 11.15 -10.98
C VAL A 213 9.34 9.74 -11.54
N LEU A 214 8.39 8.81 -11.29
CA LEU A 214 8.44 7.47 -11.85
C LEU A 214 8.30 7.47 -13.38
N VAL A 215 7.37 8.27 -13.93
CA VAL A 215 7.21 8.41 -15.40
C VAL A 215 8.50 8.91 -16.01
N LEU A 216 9.06 10.00 -15.48
CA LEU A 216 10.30 10.58 -15.99
C LEU A 216 11.47 9.60 -15.88
N GLY A 217 11.66 8.99 -14.70
CA GLY A 217 12.73 8.03 -14.45
C GLY A 217 12.62 6.78 -15.33
N GLY A 218 11.40 6.26 -15.52
CA GLY A 218 11.16 5.10 -16.39
C GLY A 218 11.48 5.40 -17.86
N TYR A 219 11.07 6.56 -18.38
CA TYR A 219 11.44 6.96 -19.76
C TYR A 219 12.94 7.22 -19.91
N LEU A 220 13.58 7.84 -18.94
CA LEU A 220 15.03 8.07 -18.96
C LEU A 220 15.85 6.78 -18.92
N THR A 221 15.28 5.69 -18.42
CA THR A 221 15.91 4.36 -18.40
C THR A 221 15.48 3.46 -19.57
N GLY A 222 14.80 4.03 -20.57
CA GLY A 222 14.42 3.32 -21.81
C GLY A 222 13.04 2.67 -21.78
N GLY A 223 12.25 2.89 -20.72
CA GLY A 223 10.87 2.40 -20.64
C GLY A 223 9.96 3.05 -21.68
N THR A 224 8.93 2.33 -22.08
CA THR A 224 7.89 2.80 -23.00
C THR A 224 6.51 2.40 -22.52
N LEU A 225 5.48 3.13 -22.90
CA LEU A 225 4.10 2.74 -22.65
C LEU A 225 3.25 3.06 -23.87
N VAL A 226 2.87 2.04 -24.62
CA VAL A 226 2.06 2.16 -25.84
C VAL A 226 0.64 1.68 -25.55
N VAL A 227 -0.35 2.48 -25.94
CA VAL A 227 -1.76 2.12 -25.79
C VAL A 227 -2.20 1.32 -27.01
N HIS A 228 -2.51 0.04 -26.80
CA HIS A 228 -2.95 -0.87 -27.85
C HIS A 228 -4.47 -1.04 -27.94
N SER A 229 -5.20 -0.73 -26.87
CA SER A 229 -6.65 -0.96 -26.82
C SER A 229 -7.37 -0.04 -25.84
N ALA A 230 -8.67 0.16 -26.03
CA ALA A 230 -9.52 0.84 -25.05
C ALA A 230 -9.59 0.10 -23.71
N THR A 231 -9.48 -1.22 -23.72
CA THR A 231 -9.44 -2.06 -22.50
C THR A 231 -8.20 -1.75 -21.65
N ALA A 232 -7.04 -1.51 -22.28
CA ALA A 232 -5.82 -1.11 -21.59
C ALA A 232 -6.02 0.23 -20.87
N VAL A 233 -6.64 1.21 -21.50
CA VAL A 233 -6.97 2.51 -20.91
C VAL A 233 -7.96 2.36 -19.76
N ALA A 234 -9.01 1.56 -19.94
CA ALA A 234 -10.01 1.30 -18.89
C ALA A 234 -9.39 0.64 -17.65
N LEU A 235 -8.47 -0.32 -17.85
CA LEU A 235 -7.76 -0.97 -16.76
C LEU A 235 -6.82 0.00 -16.02
N LEU A 236 -6.09 0.86 -16.75
CA LEU A 236 -5.29 1.91 -16.13
C LEU A 236 -6.18 2.90 -15.37
N GLY A 237 -7.36 3.24 -15.89
CA GLY A 237 -8.38 4.04 -15.23
C GLY A 237 -8.85 3.39 -13.91
N TYR A 238 -9.15 2.09 -13.94
CA TYR A 238 -9.48 1.33 -12.73
C TYR A 238 -8.37 1.39 -11.69
N LEU A 239 -7.12 1.13 -12.08
CA LEU A 239 -5.96 1.19 -11.19
C LEU A 239 -5.71 2.61 -10.64
N THR A 240 -6.01 3.63 -11.43
CA THR A 240 -5.98 5.04 -11.03
C THR A 240 -7.01 5.33 -9.95
N LEU A 241 -8.28 4.96 -10.16
CA LEU A 241 -9.36 5.13 -9.19
C LEU A 241 -9.07 4.38 -7.88
N LEU A 242 -8.67 3.12 -7.99
CA LEU A 242 -8.27 2.28 -6.87
C LEU A 242 -7.18 2.96 -6.04
N SER A 243 -6.13 3.47 -6.70
CA SER A 243 -5.03 4.14 -6.01
C SER A 243 -5.49 5.43 -5.33
N SER A 244 -6.29 6.24 -6.01
CA SER A 244 -6.84 7.48 -5.45
C SER A 244 -7.62 7.18 -4.16
N ILE A 245 -8.57 6.25 -4.22
CA ILE A 245 -9.44 5.93 -3.09
C ILE A 245 -8.64 5.32 -1.94
N ALA A 246 -7.83 4.28 -2.23
CA ALA A 246 -7.14 3.54 -1.19
C ALA A 246 -6.09 4.41 -0.47
N PHE A 247 -5.25 5.15 -1.19
CA PHE A 247 -4.23 6.00 -0.55
C PHE A 247 -4.83 7.19 0.20
N ALA A 248 -5.88 7.84 -0.34
CA ALA A 248 -6.53 8.95 0.35
C ALA A 248 -7.23 8.47 1.63
N LEU A 249 -8.02 7.38 1.53
CA LEU A 249 -8.71 6.81 2.69
C LEU A 249 -7.72 6.34 3.74
N TRP A 250 -6.65 5.64 3.36
CA TRP A 250 -5.60 5.20 4.27
C TRP A 250 -4.94 6.38 5.00
N SER A 251 -4.64 7.47 4.29
CA SER A 251 -4.07 8.69 4.88
C SER A 251 -5.03 9.33 5.89
N VAL A 252 -6.35 9.35 5.59
CA VAL A 252 -7.38 9.81 6.53
C VAL A 252 -7.46 8.91 7.76
N LEU A 253 -7.41 7.58 7.57
CA LEU A 253 -7.45 6.63 8.69
C LEU A 253 -6.24 6.80 9.60
N LEU A 254 -5.04 6.95 9.05
CA LEU A 254 -3.82 7.18 9.82
C LEU A 254 -3.83 8.53 10.55
N LYS A 255 -4.48 9.57 9.98
CA LYS A 255 -4.64 10.86 10.66
C LYS A 255 -5.35 10.71 12.00
N TYR A 256 -6.43 9.94 12.04
CA TYR A 256 -7.32 9.87 13.20
C TYR A 256 -7.07 8.65 14.11
N ASN A 257 -6.29 7.66 13.67
CA ASN A 257 -6.10 6.41 14.39
C ASN A 257 -4.62 6.13 14.68
N ARG A 258 -4.37 5.22 15.63
CA ARG A 258 -3.02 4.72 15.91
C ARG A 258 -2.53 3.88 14.72
N VAL A 259 -1.26 4.00 14.39
CA VAL A 259 -0.65 3.23 13.30
C VAL A 259 -0.75 1.73 13.59
N SER A 260 -0.44 1.32 14.82
CA SER A 260 -0.53 -0.08 15.23
C SER A 260 -1.94 -0.68 15.19
N MET A 261 -2.99 0.16 15.17
CA MET A 261 -4.37 -0.29 15.02
C MET A 261 -4.72 -0.57 13.56
N ILE A 262 -4.19 0.24 12.64
CA ILE A 262 -4.52 0.21 11.20
C ILE A 262 -3.55 -0.68 10.42
N ALA A 263 -2.23 -0.60 10.67
CA ALA A 263 -1.21 -1.30 9.89
C ALA A 263 -1.40 -2.84 9.81
N PRO A 264 -1.89 -3.55 10.84
CA PRO A 264 -2.10 -5.00 10.75
C PRO A 264 -3.11 -5.43 9.68
N PHE A 265 -4.00 -4.53 9.25
CA PHE A 265 -4.90 -4.82 8.14
C PHE A 265 -4.15 -5.10 6.83
N ASN A 266 -2.91 -4.60 6.68
CA ASN A 266 -2.07 -4.90 5.52
C ASN A 266 -1.84 -6.40 5.30
N PHE A 267 -1.96 -7.24 6.33
CA PHE A 267 -1.91 -8.70 6.17
C PHE A 267 -3.09 -9.26 5.34
N VAL A 268 -4.18 -8.50 5.19
CA VAL A 268 -5.30 -8.86 4.32
C VAL A 268 -4.92 -8.76 2.84
N ILE A 269 -3.97 -7.86 2.49
CA ILE A 269 -3.60 -7.59 1.08
C ILE A 269 -3.14 -8.85 0.35
N PRO A 270 -2.12 -9.61 0.84
CA PRO A 270 -1.67 -10.81 0.14
C PRO A 270 -2.75 -11.91 0.11
N VAL A 271 -3.57 -12.03 1.15
CA VAL A 271 -4.67 -13.01 1.17
C VAL A 271 -5.74 -12.65 0.15
N ALA A 272 -6.18 -11.38 0.14
CA ALA A 272 -7.15 -10.89 -0.84
C ALA A 272 -6.57 -10.94 -2.27
N GLY A 273 -5.30 -10.57 -2.45
CA GLY A 273 -4.63 -10.62 -3.74
C GLY A 273 -4.58 -12.03 -4.31
N THR A 274 -4.25 -13.02 -3.50
CA THR A 274 -4.24 -14.43 -3.91
C THR A 274 -5.63 -14.91 -4.30
N VAL A 275 -6.63 -14.66 -3.46
CA VAL A 275 -8.02 -15.09 -3.74
C VAL A 275 -8.54 -14.43 -5.01
N LEU A 276 -8.33 -13.11 -5.17
CA LEU A 276 -8.79 -12.40 -6.36
C LEU A 276 -8.03 -12.80 -7.62
N SER A 277 -6.70 -13.03 -7.53
CA SER A 277 -5.92 -13.55 -8.66
C SER A 277 -6.44 -14.90 -9.11
N ALA A 278 -6.76 -15.78 -8.19
CA ALA A 278 -7.30 -17.09 -8.51
C ALA A 278 -8.68 -17.00 -9.20
N ILE A 279 -9.57 -16.12 -8.71
CA ILE A 279 -10.89 -15.92 -9.33
C ILE A 279 -10.76 -15.33 -10.74
N PHE A 280 -9.94 -14.30 -10.92
CA PHE A 280 -9.83 -13.60 -12.20
C PHE A 280 -8.90 -14.28 -13.21
N LEU A 281 -7.90 -15.04 -12.74
CA LEU A 281 -6.94 -15.75 -13.60
C LEU A 281 -7.25 -17.25 -13.72
N GLY A 282 -8.37 -17.74 -13.13
CA GLY A 282 -8.80 -19.13 -13.23
C GLY A 282 -7.95 -20.14 -12.43
N GLU A 283 -7.20 -19.68 -11.43
CA GLU A 283 -6.39 -20.55 -10.57
C GLU A 283 -7.26 -21.27 -9.54
N ASN A 284 -6.93 -22.52 -9.20
CA ASN A 284 -7.72 -23.31 -8.25
C ASN A 284 -7.46 -22.87 -6.80
N ILE A 285 -8.50 -22.30 -6.13
CA ILE A 285 -8.42 -21.77 -4.75
C ILE A 285 -9.04 -22.69 -3.69
N LEU A 286 -9.56 -23.85 -4.04
CA LEU A 286 -10.22 -24.74 -3.08
C LEU A 286 -9.23 -25.50 -2.17
N GLU A 287 -8.17 -24.83 -1.73
CA GLU A 287 -7.26 -25.41 -0.76
C GLU A 287 -7.57 -24.86 0.66
N MET A 288 -7.62 -25.76 1.63
CA MET A 288 -7.88 -25.46 3.04
C MET A 288 -6.92 -24.38 3.59
N LYS A 289 -5.70 -24.26 3.02
CA LYS A 289 -4.71 -23.25 3.47
C LYS A 289 -5.21 -21.81 3.38
N TYR A 290 -6.06 -21.47 2.38
CA TYR A 290 -6.60 -20.10 2.24
C TYR A 290 -7.61 -19.76 3.33
N ALA A 291 -8.46 -20.73 3.70
CA ALA A 291 -9.40 -20.56 4.81
C ALA A 291 -8.66 -20.39 6.15
N ILE A 292 -7.67 -21.22 6.42
CA ILE A 292 -6.84 -21.13 7.65
C ILE A 292 -6.07 -19.81 7.69
N ALA A 293 -5.50 -19.40 6.57
CA ALA A 293 -4.77 -18.12 6.48
C ALA A 293 -5.67 -16.92 6.79
N LEU A 294 -6.90 -16.92 6.26
CA LEU A 294 -7.87 -15.86 6.57
C LEU A 294 -8.20 -15.82 8.06
N VAL A 295 -8.41 -16.97 8.69
CA VAL A 295 -8.65 -17.07 10.14
C VAL A 295 -7.45 -16.54 10.94
N LEU A 296 -6.22 -16.89 10.57
CA LEU A 296 -5.00 -16.40 11.21
C LEU A 296 -4.85 -14.89 11.08
N VAL A 297 -5.07 -14.33 9.88
CA VAL A 297 -5.00 -12.88 9.65
C VAL A 297 -6.06 -12.14 10.44
N CYS A 298 -7.32 -12.59 10.41
CA CYS A 298 -8.41 -11.99 11.18
C CYS A 298 -8.15 -12.05 12.68
N SER A 299 -7.67 -13.20 13.19
CA SER A 299 -7.29 -13.38 14.59
C SER A 299 -6.14 -12.45 14.98
N GLY A 300 -5.14 -12.30 14.10
CA GLY A 300 -4.02 -11.38 14.28
C GLY A 300 -4.47 -9.93 14.40
N ILE A 301 -5.33 -9.46 13.50
CA ILE A 301 -5.92 -8.12 13.52
C ILE A 301 -6.72 -7.91 14.82
N TRP A 302 -7.56 -8.88 15.18
CA TRP A 302 -8.34 -8.81 16.41
C TRP A 302 -7.45 -8.71 17.64
N TRP A 303 -6.38 -9.54 17.71
CA TRP A 303 -5.47 -9.57 18.86
C TRP A 303 -4.70 -8.24 19.04
N VAL A 304 -4.19 -7.65 17.95
CA VAL A 304 -3.54 -6.32 17.98
C VAL A 304 -4.48 -5.27 18.56
N ASN A 305 -5.77 -5.36 18.22
CA ASN A 305 -6.78 -4.36 18.56
C ASN A 305 -7.52 -4.65 19.89
N LYS A 306 -7.19 -5.77 20.56
CA LYS A 306 -7.75 -6.11 21.87
C LYS A 306 -7.33 -5.06 22.91
N PRO A 307 -8.27 -4.48 23.67
CA PRO A 307 -7.93 -3.59 24.77
C PRO A 307 -6.92 -4.25 25.72
N LYS A 308 -6.02 -3.46 26.28
CA LYS A 308 -5.20 -3.95 27.40
C LYS A 308 -6.15 -4.28 28.55
N ALA A 309 -6.09 -5.51 29.03
CA ALA A 309 -6.69 -5.87 30.31
C ALA A 309 -6.01 -5.10 31.43
#